data_3611478c8eccbf2846eb240a348225d8
#
_entry.id   3611478c8eccbf2846eb240a348225d8
#
_cell.length_a   1.000
_cell.length_b   1.000
_cell.length_c   1.000
_cell.angle_alpha   90.00
_cell.angle_beta   90.00
_cell.angle_gamma   90.00
#
_symmetry.space_group_name_H-M   'P 1'
#
loop_
_entity.id
_entity.type
_entity.pdbx_description
1 polymer ?
#
loop_
_entity_poly.entity_id
_entity_poly.type
_entity_poly.pdbx_seq_one_letter_code
_entity_poly.pdbx_strand_id
1 'polypeptide(L)'
;SMENIVKTEQLYEGKAKKVFATNDPDLVIVDYKDDATAFNGEKKGTIVGKGAINNKMTNYMFKLLEKEGIPTHLVEEISDRETIVKKVEIVPLEVIVRNVAAGSFSKKLGIEEGTKLKQPTLEFSYKCDELGDPFINKYYALGLGLATEEEIEDITKYAFKVNEFMLGFFKNIGIDLIDFKIEFGRFHGKILLADEISPDTCRFWDSKTCLLYTSDAADDLTR
;
A
#
# COMPACT_ATOMS: atom_id res chain seq x y z
N SER A 1 -26.64 -0.68 -6.29
CA SER A 1 -26.74 -1.78 -5.35
C SER A 1 -25.72 -2.86 -5.68
N MET A 2 -25.05 -3.39 -4.66
CA MET A 2 -24.10 -4.48 -4.80
C MET A 2 -24.78 -5.85 -4.71
N GLU A 3 -26.09 -5.87 -4.80
CA GLU A 3 -26.83 -7.12 -4.84
C GLU A 3 -26.37 -7.98 -6.02
N ASN A 4 -26.26 -9.27 -5.77
CA ASN A 4 -25.90 -10.25 -6.80
C ASN A 4 -24.45 -10.20 -7.30
N ILE A 5 -23.53 -9.54 -6.59
CA ILE A 5 -22.11 -9.70 -6.90
C ILE A 5 -21.67 -11.07 -6.42
N VAL A 6 -21.23 -11.89 -7.35
CA VAL A 6 -20.85 -13.29 -7.12
C VAL A 6 -19.41 -13.50 -7.53
N LYS A 7 -18.65 -14.11 -6.61
CA LYS A 7 -17.29 -14.55 -6.89
C LYS A 7 -17.32 -15.64 -7.95
N THR A 8 -16.44 -15.52 -8.95
CA THR A 8 -16.31 -16.51 -10.01
C THR A 8 -14.92 -17.15 -9.97
N GLU A 9 -14.08 -16.98 -10.97
CA GLU A 9 -12.78 -17.64 -11.02
C GLU A 9 -11.68 -16.84 -10.31
N GLN A 10 -10.68 -17.56 -9.79
CA GLN A 10 -9.49 -16.93 -9.25
C GLN A 10 -8.63 -16.40 -10.40
N LEU A 11 -8.31 -15.09 -10.35
CA LEU A 11 -7.48 -14.43 -11.34
C LEU A 11 -6.00 -14.43 -10.96
N TYR A 12 -5.72 -14.34 -9.65
CA TYR A 12 -4.37 -14.10 -9.18
C TYR A 12 -4.24 -14.52 -7.72
N GLU A 13 -3.06 -14.98 -7.36
CA GLU A 13 -2.68 -15.21 -5.97
C GLU A 13 -1.28 -14.65 -5.75
N GLY A 14 -1.17 -13.69 -4.82
CA GLY A 14 0.10 -13.13 -4.38
C GLY A 14 0.46 -13.59 -2.98
N LYS A 15 1.45 -12.93 -2.38
CA LYS A 15 1.90 -13.23 -1.01
C LYS A 15 0.80 -13.02 0.03
N ALA A 16 0.05 -11.95 -0.10
CA ALA A 16 -0.91 -11.50 0.91
C ALA A 16 -2.37 -11.69 0.52
N LYS A 17 -2.66 -11.91 -0.76
CA LYS A 17 -4.03 -11.86 -1.28
C LYS A 17 -4.28 -12.83 -2.40
N LYS A 18 -5.55 -13.24 -2.51
CA LYS A 18 -6.11 -13.83 -3.70
C LYS A 18 -7.09 -12.84 -4.31
N VAL A 19 -7.15 -12.77 -5.62
CA VAL A 19 -8.08 -11.90 -6.34
C VAL A 19 -8.97 -12.75 -7.22
N PHE A 20 -10.28 -12.55 -7.09
CA PHE A 20 -11.29 -13.29 -7.84
C PHE A 20 -12.08 -12.37 -8.75
N ALA A 21 -12.35 -12.83 -9.96
CA ALA A 21 -13.32 -12.20 -10.83
C ALA A 21 -14.72 -12.31 -10.23
N THR A 22 -15.61 -11.47 -10.71
CA THR A 22 -17.03 -11.49 -10.35
C THR A 22 -17.88 -11.51 -11.63
N ASN A 23 -19.18 -11.59 -11.45
CA ASN A 23 -20.14 -11.45 -12.55
C ASN A 23 -20.19 -10.03 -13.13
N ASP A 24 -19.53 -9.05 -12.51
CA ASP A 24 -19.40 -7.70 -13.04
C ASP A 24 -17.94 -7.52 -13.52
N PRO A 25 -17.72 -7.19 -14.79
CA PRO A 25 -16.37 -7.07 -15.34
C PRO A 25 -15.55 -5.92 -14.74
N ASP A 26 -16.19 -4.96 -14.09
CA ASP A 26 -15.53 -3.82 -13.44
C ASP A 26 -15.17 -4.08 -11.97
N LEU A 27 -15.60 -5.22 -11.42
CA LEU A 27 -15.43 -5.53 -10.00
C LEU A 27 -14.69 -6.84 -9.79
N VAL A 28 -13.84 -6.85 -8.77
CA VAL A 28 -13.16 -8.06 -8.29
C VAL A 28 -13.35 -8.17 -6.78
N ILE A 29 -13.12 -9.38 -6.25
CA ILE A 29 -13.10 -9.63 -4.82
C ILE A 29 -11.66 -9.92 -4.41
N VAL A 30 -11.18 -9.18 -3.43
CA VAL A 30 -9.88 -9.40 -2.80
C VAL A 30 -10.10 -10.20 -1.53
N ASP A 31 -9.39 -11.31 -1.41
CA ASP A 31 -9.41 -12.19 -0.23
C ASP A 31 -8.02 -12.15 0.41
N TYR A 32 -7.93 -11.64 1.62
CA TYR A 32 -6.67 -11.46 2.32
C TYR A 32 -6.23 -12.77 2.99
N LYS A 33 -4.98 -13.13 2.76
CA LYS A 33 -4.37 -14.36 3.29
C LYS A 33 -3.71 -14.08 4.64
N ASP A 34 -3.50 -15.13 5.41
CA ASP A 34 -2.74 -15.09 6.66
C ASP A 34 -1.26 -15.37 6.47
N ASP A 35 -0.83 -15.56 5.23
CA ASP A 35 0.56 -15.87 4.92
C ASP A 35 1.48 -14.72 5.34
N ALA A 36 2.61 -15.08 5.95
CA ALA A 36 3.64 -14.14 6.33
C ALA A 36 4.97 -14.60 5.78
N THR A 37 5.85 -13.64 5.43
CA THR A 37 7.20 -13.92 4.97
C THR A 37 8.21 -13.10 5.78
N ALA A 38 9.40 -13.65 5.95
CA ALA A 38 10.54 -12.98 6.56
C ALA A 38 11.80 -13.34 5.77
N PHE A 39 12.86 -12.56 5.94
CA PHE A 39 14.16 -12.79 5.28
C PHE A 39 14.02 -12.90 3.75
N ASN A 40 13.37 -11.93 3.12
CA ASN A 40 13.14 -11.87 1.66
C ASN A 40 12.41 -13.09 1.11
N GLY A 41 11.47 -13.63 1.88
CA GLY A 41 10.69 -14.80 1.46
C GLY A 41 11.37 -16.15 1.72
N GLU A 42 12.55 -16.16 2.32
CA GLU A 42 13.25 -17.40 2.69
C GLU A 42 12.49 -18.17 3.77
N LYS A 43 11.83 -17.45 4.68
CA LYS A 43 10.93 -18.02 5.67
C LYS A 43 9.50 -17.69 5.34
N LYS A 44 8.66 -18.72 5.35
CA LYS A 44 7.23 -18.59 5.12
C LYS A 44 6.48 -19.22 6.29
N GLY A 45 5.33 -18.66 6.59
CA GLY A 45 4.49 -19.17 7.66
C GLY A 45 3.10 -18.56 7.59
N THR A 46 2.33 -18.76 8.64
CA THR A 46 0.97 -18.25 8.75
C THR A 46 0.83 -17.53 10.08
N ILE A 47 0.25 -16.33 10.05
CA ILE A 47 -0.13 -15.59 11.26
C ILE A 47 -1.65 -15.52 11.27
N VAL A 48 -2.27 -16.27 12.15
CA VAL A 48 -3.73 -16.36 12.25
C VAL A 48 -4.33 -14.97 12.48
N GLY A 49 -5.31 -14.61 11.65
CA GLY A 49 -5.99 -13.32 11.74
C GLY A 49 -5.30 -12.16 11.02
N LYS A 50 -4.12 -12.37 10.46
CA LYS A 50 -3.37 -11.32 9.74
C LYS A 50 -4.20 -10.77 8.58
N GLY A 51 -4.80 -11.65 7.78
CA GLY A 51 -5.62 -11.25 6.63
C GLY A 51 -6.81 -10.39 7.05
N ALA A 52 -7.49 -10.77 8.12
CA ALA A 52 -8.63 -10.01 8.64
C ALA A 52 -8.21 -8.61 9.10
N ILE A 53 -7.08 -8.50 9.78
CA ILE A 53 -6.55 -7.21 10.23
C ILE A 53 -6.20 -6.32 9.02
N ASN A 54 -5.52 -6.88 8.04
CA ASN A 54 -5.14 -6.14 6.83
C ASN A 54 -6.37 -5.66 6.06
N ASN A 55 -7.37 -6.51 5.92
CA ASN A 55 -8.63 -6.15 5.26
C ASN A 55 -9.34 -5.02 5.99
N LYS A 56 -9.50 -5.15 7.31
CA LYS A 56 -10.22 -4.16 8.12
C LYS A 56 -9.52 -2.81 8.14
N MET A 57 -8.22 -2.79 8.37
CA MET A 57 -7.46 -1.55 8.41
C MET A 57 -7.49 -0.84 7.05
N THR A 58 -7.28 -1.59 5.96
CA THR A 58 -7.33 -1.03 4.61
C THR A 58 -8.69 -0.37 4.35
N ASN A 59 -9.77 -1.08 4.60
CA ASN A 59 -11.11 -0.57 4.35
C ASN A 59 -11.44 0.65 5.21
N TYR A 60 -11.08 0.60 6.48
CA TYR A 60 -11.28 1.72 7.39
C TYR A 60 -10.54 2.97 6.91
N MET A 61 -9.25 2.82 6.59
CA MET A 61 -8.43 3.94 6.13
C MET A 61 -8.89 4.47 4.77
N PHE A 62 -9.24 3.58 3.84
CA PHE A 62 -9.72 4.00 2.51
C PHE A 62 -11.02 4.80 2.60
N LYS A 63 -11.94 4.42 3.49
CA LYS A 63 -13.17 5.20 3.73
C LYS A 63 -12.87 6.61 4.24
N LEU A 64 -11.91 6.73 5.16
CA LEU A 64 -11.50 8.04 5.67
C LEU A 64 -10.84 8.88 4.59
N LEU A 65 -9.97 8.28 3.79
CA LEU A 65 -9.28 8.96 2.70
C LEU A 65 -10.24 9.43 1.61
N GLU A 66 -11.28 8.65 1.31
CA GLU A 66 -12.32 9.07 0.38
C GLU A 66 -13.04 10.34 0.85
N LYS A 67 -13.28 10.46 2.15
CA LYS A 67 -13.85 11.68 2.73
C LYS A 67 -12.91 12.88 2.59
N GLU A 68 -11.62 12.63 2.47
CA GLU A 68 -10.60 13.67 2.24
C GLU A 68 -10.41 13.97 0.74
N GLY A 69 -11.21 13.36 -0.12
CA GLY A 69 -11.15 13.62 -1.56
C GLY A 69 -10.15 12.76 -2.32
N ILE A 70 -9.65 11.69 -1.72
CA ILE A 70 -8.74 10.76 -2.40
C ILE A 70 -9.56 9.58 -2.93
N PRO A 71 -9.65 9.40 -4.26
CA PRO A 71 -10.41 8.30 -4.80
C PRO A 71 -9.69 6.97 -4.58
N THR A 72 -10.44 5.95 -4.18
CA THR A 72 -9.90 4.61 -3.96
C THR A 72 -10.67 3.56 -4.77
N HIS A 73 -10.13 2.36 -4.83
CA HIS A 73 -10.80 1.25 -5.49
C HIS A 73 -11.86 0.56 -4.63
N LEU A 74 -12.01 0.97 -3.38
CA LEU A 74 -12.96 0.35 -2.44
C LEU A 74 -14.40 0.48 -2.94
N VAL A 75 -15.12 -0.65 -2.90
CA VAL A 75 -16.58 -0.66 -3.13
C VAL A 75 -17.30 -1.10 -1.87
N GLU A 76 -17.06 -2.31 -1.38
CA GLU A 76 -17.78 -2.83 -0.22
C GLU A 76 -17.00 -3.95 0.47
N GLU A 77 -16.87 -3.85 1.80
CA GLU A 77 -16.38 -4.94 2.63
C GLU A 77 -17.49 -5.98 2.77
N ILE A 78 -17.20 -7.25 2.44
CA ILE A 78 -18.22 -8.31 2.45
C ILE A 78 -18.01 -9.35 3.53
N SER A 79 -16.79 -9.47 4.07
CA SER A 79 -16.49 -10.35 5.18
C SER A 79 -15.24 -9.87 5.91
N ASP A 80 -14.81 -10.59 6.95
CA ASP A 80 -13.59 -10.23 7.68
C ASP A 80 -12.35 -10.20 6.76
N ARG A 81 -12.34 -11.00 5.70
CA ARG A 81 -11.19 -11.18 4.80
C ARG A 81 -11.40 -10.68 3.40
N GLU A 82 -12.65 -10.38 3.02
CA GLU A 82 -12.99 -10.14 1.63
C GLU A 82 -13.59 -8.77 1.43
N THR A 83 -13.20 -8.14 0.33
CA THR A 83 -13.70 -6.82 -0.06
C THR A 83 -13.92 -6.80 -1.57
N ILE A 84 -15.04 -6.24 -1.98
CA ILE A 84 -15.30 -5.90 -3.39
C ILE A 84 -14.56 -4.61 -3.69
N VAL A 85 -13.75 -4.64 -4.73
CA VAL A 85 -13.02 -3.46 -5.21
C VAL A 85 -13.20 -3.29 -6.71
N LYS A 86 -12.98 -2.09 -7.19
CA LYS A 86 -12.94 -1.82 -8.63
C LYS A 86 -11.75 -2.56 -9.24
N LYS A 87 -11.97 -3.17 -10.40
CA LYS A 87 -10.92 -3.85 -11.15
C LYS A 87 -10.05 -2.81 -11.84
N VAL A 88 -8.97 -2.44 -11.19
CA VAL A 88 -8.03 -1.45 -11.72
C VAL A 88 -6.89 -2.12 -12.47
N GLU A 89 -6.32 -1.39 -13.43
CA GLU A 89 -5.03 -1.73 -14.02
C GLU A 89 -3.95 -1.10 -13.16
N ILE A 90 -3.19 -1.91 -12.44
CA ILE A 90 -2.16 -1.41 -11.53
C ILE A 90 -1.08 -0.67 -12.31
N VAL A 91 -0.78 0.56 -11.90
CA VAL A 91 0.40 1.28 -12.35
C VAL A 91 1.61 0.58 -11.72
N PRO A 92 2.58 0.11 -12.50
CA PRO A 92 3.65 -0.76 -11.98
C PRO A 92 4.72 0.00 -11.19
N LEU A 93 4.29 0.87 -10.31
CA LEU A 93 5.11 1.64 -9.40
C LEU A 93 4.65 1.42 -7.97
N GLU A 94 5.58 1.03 -7.11
CA GLU A 94 5.38 1.15 -5.67
C GLU A 94 5.77 2.56 -5.26
N VAL A 95 4.94 3.20 -4.46
CA VAL A 95 5.14 4.58 -4.02
C VAL A 95 5.42 4.58 -2.53
N ILE A 96 6.61 5.03 -2.15
CA ILE A 96 7.05 5.02 -0.76
C ILE A 96 7.19 6.46 -0.28
N VAL A 97 6.50 6.80 0.80
CA VAL A 97 6.59 8.11 1.44
C VAL A 97 7.23 7.93 2.81
N ARG A 98 8.24 8.75 3.12
CA ARG A 98 8.98 8.66 4.38
C ARG A 98 8.96 9.98 5.12
N ASN A 99 8.70 9.91 6.42
CA ASN A 99 8.70 11.05 7.34
C ASN A 99 9.91 11.01 8.28
N VAL A 100 10.42 9.82 8.51
CA VAL A 100 11.54 9.54 9.42
C VAL A 100 12.45 8.53 8.73
N ALA A 101 13.76 8.71 8.86
CA ALA A 101 14.73 7.81 8.27
C ALA A 101 14.66 6.44 8.95
N ALA A 102 14.54 5.39 8.14
CA ALA A 102 14.51 4.01 8.63
C ALA A 102 14.90 3.04 7.51
N GLY A 103 15.30 1.84 7.88
CA GLY A 103 15.58 0.75 6.95
C GLY A 103 16.58 1.10 5.86
N SER A 104 16.24 0.79 4.62
CA SER A 104 17.17 0.98 3.48
C SER A 104 17.53 2.44 3.24
N PHE A 105 16.62 3.37 3.52
CA PHE A 105 16.88 4.80 3.42
C PHE A 105 18.06 5.19 4.33
N SER A 106 18.01 4.76 5.59
CA SER A 106 19.08 5.01 6.55
C SER A 106 20.40 4.38 6.11
N LYS A 107 20.34 3.14 5.66
CA LYS A 107 21.55 2.40 5.23
C LYS A 107 22.20 3.02 4.00
N LYS A 108 21.40 3.34 2.98
CA LYS A 108 21.92 3.86 1.71
C LYS A 108 22.48 5.26 1.81
N LEU A 109 21.88 6.08 2.67
CA LEU A 109 22.25 7.49 2.77
C LEU A 109 23.12 7.79 3.99
N GLY A 110 23.41 6.79 4.82
CA GLY A 110 24.23 6.96 6.01
C GLY A 110 23.59 7.86 7.06
N ILE A 111 22.26 7.84 7.15
CA ILE A 111 21.50 8.66 8.09
C ILE A 111 21.05 7.79 9.25
N GLU A 112 21.26 8.28 10.48
CA GLU A 112 20.85 7.55 11.67
C GLU A 112 19.36 7.24 11.64
N GLU A 113 19.01 5.98 11.91
CA GLU A 113 17.62 5.56 12.00
C GLU A 113 16.90 6.33 13.10
N GLY A 114 15.70 6.82 12.80
CA GLY A 114 14.94 7.66 13.71
C GLY A 114 15.12 9.16 13.47
N THR A 115 15.98 9.56 12.56
CA THR A 115 16.15 10.95 12.20
C THR A 115 14.89 11.46 11.50
N LYS A 116 14.28 12.50 12.04
CA LYS A 116 13.14 13.16 11.41
C LYS A 116 13.60 13.90 10.16
N LEU A 117 12.93 13.65 9.05
CA LEU A 117 13.24 14.34 7.80
C LEU A 117 12.66 15.76 7.84
N LYS A 118 13.33 16.71 7.17
CA LYS A 118 12.88 18.10 7.13
C LYS A 118 11.54 18.25 6.44
N GLN A 119 11.25 17.37 5.49
CA GLN A 119 9.97 17.25 4.82
C GLN A 119 9.80 15.80 4.36
N PRO A 120 8.58 15.35 4.09
CA PRO A 120 8.37 14.02 3.58
C PRO A 120 9.11 13.79 2.26
N THR A 121 9.68 12.60 2.11
CA THR A 121 10.28 12.19 0.84
C THR A 121 9.35 11.24 0.11
N LEU A 122 9.49 11.20 -1.21
CA LEU A 122 8.73 10.28 -2.06
C LEU A 122 9.69 9.59 -3.02
N GLU A 123 9.52 8.30 -3.16
CA GLU A 123 10.32 7.50 -4.07
C GLU A 123 9.45 6.48 -4.79
N PHE A 124 9.91 6.04 -5.96
CA PHE A 124 9.27 4.99 -6.72
C PHE A 124 10.15 3.76 -6.77
N SER A 125 9.52 2.59 -6.73
CA SER A 125 10.14 1.33 -7.12
C SER A 125 9.39 0.76 -8.30
N TYR A 126 10.11 0.24 -9.27
CA TYR A 126 9.49 -0.50 -10.37
C TYR A 126 9.00 -1.84 -9.83
N LYS A 127 7.70 -2.07 -9.93
CA LYS A 127 7.08 -3.30 -9.42
C LYS A 127 7.40 -4.47 -10.35
N CYS A 128 8.48 -5.15 -10.05
CA CYS A 128 8.95 -6.29 -10.82
C CYS A 128 9.73 -7.24 -9.90
N ASP A 129 9.09 -8.33 -9.48
CA ASP A 129 9.68 -9.28 -8.54
C ASP A 129 11.00 -9.86 -9.04
N GLU A 130 11.09 -10.16 -10.33
CA GLU A 130 12.30 -10.71 -10.95
C GLU A 130 13.52 -9.81 -10.81
N LEU A 131 13.28 -8.50 -10.77
CA LEU A 131 14.34 -7.49 -10.66
C LEU A 131 14.53 -6.98 -9.23
N GLY A 132 13.77 -7.52 -8.26
CA GLY A 132 13.84 -7.07 -6.88
C GLY A 132 13.29 -5.67 -6.65
N ASP A 133 12.30 -5.26 -7.42
CA ASP A 133 11.63 -3.97 -7.32
C ASP A 133 12.61 -2.80 -7.23
N PRO A 134 13.43 -2.56 -8.28
CA PRO A 134 14.49 -1.56 -8.22
C PRO A 134 13.94 -0.14 -8.08
N PHE A 135 14.67 0.70 -7.35
CA PHE A 135 14.34 2.11 -7.26
C PHE A 135 14.52 2.78 -8.60
N ILE A 136 13.54 3.59 -8.97
CA ILE A 136 13.58 4.41 -10.17
C ILE A 136 13.07 5.81 -9.82
N ASN A 137 13.33 6.76 -10.69
CA ASN A 137 12.77 8.09 -10.54
C ASN A 137 11.66 8.32 -11.58
N LYS A 138 11.03 9.46 -11.49
CA LYS A 138 9.97 9.92 -12.40
C LYS A 138 10.38 9.78 -13.88
N TYR A 139 11.60 10.18 -14.21
CA TYR A 139 12.05 10.20 -15.59
C TYR A 139 12.25 8.79 -16.16
N TYR A 140 12.66 7.86 -15.33
CA TYR A 140 12.72 6.45 -15.71
C TYR A 140 11.31 5.93 -16.01
N ALA A 141 10.37 6.24 -15.12
CA ALA A 141 8.98 5.80 -15.29
C ALA A 141 8.39 6.33 -16.61
N LEU A 142 8.64 7.59 -16.92
CA LEU A 142 8.19 8.21 -18.17
C LEU A 142 8.89 7.59 -19.38
N GLY A 143 10.20 7.46 -19.30
CA GLY A 143 11.00 6.92 -20.42
C GLY A 143 10.69 5.46 -20.74
N LEU A 144 10.34 4.67 -19.72
CA LEU A 144 9.95 3.28 -19.89
C LEU A 144 8.46 3.10 -20.22
N GLY A 145 7.70 4.18 -20.23
CA GLY A 145 6.26 4.12 -20.51
C GLY A 145 5.45 3.46 -19.43
N LEU A 146 5.94 3.46 -18.17
CA LEU A 146 5.22 2.85 -17.04
C LEU A 146 4.04 3.70 -16.60
N ALA A 147 4.14 5.01 -16.76
CA ALA A 147 3.10 5.97 -16.44
C ALA A 147 3.29 7.23 -17.26
N THR A 148 2.21 7.99 -17.42
CA THR A 148 2.27 9.30 -18.09
C THR A 148 2.65 10.40 -17.10
N GLU A 149 3.04 11.57 -17.60
CA GLU A 149 3.32 12.74 -16.76
C GLU A 149 2.13 13.08 -15.86
N GLU A 150 0.93 13.10 -16.43
CA GLU A 150 -0.30 13.40 -15.70
C GLU A 150 -0.56 12.37 -14.61
N GLU A 151 -0.37 11.09 -14.90
CA GLU A 151 -0.54 10.03 -13.91
C GLU A 151 0.45 10.18 -12.74
N ILE A 152 1.70 10.49 -13.04
CA ILE A 152 2.72 10.70 -12.01
C ILE A 152 2.39 11.92 -11.14
N GLU A 153 1.87 12.98 -11.73
CA GLU A 153 1.43 14.16 -10.99
C GLU A 153 0.29 13.81 -10.03
N ASP A 154 -0.71 13.08 -10.52
CA ASP A 154 -1.83 12.64 -9.68
C ASP A 154 -1.37 11.71 -8.55
N ILE A 155 -0.53 10.74 -8.88
CA ILE A 155 0.02 9.79 -7.90
C ILE A 155 0.80 10.53 -6.81
N THR A 156 1.66 11.46 -7.20
CA THR A 156 2.48 12.23 -6.27
C THR A 156 1.61 13.08 -5.35
N LYS A 157 0.64 13.77 -5.92
CA LYS A 157 -0.31 14.59 -5.17
C LYS A 157 -1.11 13.76 -4.18
N TYR A 158 -1.65 12.63 -4.62
CA TYR A 158 -2.42 11.75 -3.73
C TYR A 158 -1.54 11.14 -2.65
N ALA A 159 -0.32 10.72 -2.97
CA ALA A 159 0.59 10.13 -2.00
C ALA A 159 0.91 11.09 -0.85
N PHE A 160 1.22 12.35 -1.16
CA PHE A 160 1.48 13.35 -0.13
C PHE A 160 0.22 13.71 0.66
N LYS A 161 -0.93 13.70 0.02
CA LYS A 161 -2.21 13.94 0.70
C LYS A 161 -2.56 12.81 1.65
N VAL A 162 -2.34 11.57 1.24
CA VAL A 162 -2.46 10.39 2.12
C VAL A 162 -1.54 10.54 3.33
N ASN A 163 -0.29 10.94 3.10
CA ASN A 163 0.68 11.13 4.16
C ASN A 163 0.22 12.18 5.18
N GLU A 164 -0.22 13.33 4.70
CA GLU A 164 -0.69 14.42 5.57
C GLU A 164 -1.84 13.95 6.46
N PHE A 165 -2.83 13.28 5.87
CA PHE A 165 -3.96 12.75 6.62
C PHE A 165 -3.52 11.71 7.66
N MET A 166 -2.72 10.74 7.25
CA MET A 166 -2.29 9.65 8.12
C MET A 166 -1.37 10.11 9.23
N LEU A 167 -0.49 11.08 8.97
CA LEU A 167 0.35 11.68 10.01
C LEU A 167 -0.49 12.23 11.15
N GLY A 168 -1.50 13.03 10.84
CA GLY A 168 -2.40 13.61 11.82
C GLY A 168 -3.25 12.56 12.53
N PHE A 169 -3.80 11.63 11.76
CA PHE A 169 -4.64 10.56 12.32
C PHE A 169 -3.89 9.73 13.37
N PHE A 170 -2.70 9.26 13.04
CA PHE A 170 -1.93 8.44 13.96
C PHE A 170 -1.34 9.24 15.12
N LYS A 171 -0.94 10.48 14.87
CA LYS A 171 -0.46 11.36 15.96
C LYS A 171 -1.50 11.54 17.05
N ASN A 172 -2.76 11.67 16.66
CA ASN A 172 -3.85 11.84 17.61
C ASN A 172 -4.03 10.64 18.56
N ILE A 173 -3.53 9.47 18.19
CA ILE A 173 -3.58 8.28 19.04
C ILE A 173 -2.20 7.87 19.57
N GLY A 174 -1.24 8.80 19.54
CA GLY A 174 0.08 8.59 20.14
C GLY A 174 1.03 7.75 19.32
N ILE A 175 0.84 7.72 18.01
CA ILE A 175 1.64 6.93 17.08
C ILE A 175 2.27 7.83 16.04
N ASP A 176 3.58 7.65 15.79
CA ASP A 176 4.28 8.35 14.72
C ASP A 176 4.33 7.45 13.48
N LEU A 177 3.86 7.99 12.37
CA LEU A 177 3.97 7.33 11.07
C LEU A 177 5.37 7.57 10.51
N ILE A 178 6.13 6.49 10.38
CA ILE A 178 7.52 6.55 9.91
C ILE A 178 7.55 6.60 8.39
N ASP A 179 7.02 5.58 7.77
CA ASP A 179 6.92 5.48 6.32
C ASP A 179 5.84 4.48 5.92
N PHE A 180 5.49 4.49 4.65
CA PHE A 180 4.53 3.54 4.11
C PHE A 180 4.73 3.39 2.61
N LYS A 181 4.21 2.30 2.10
CA LYS A 181 4.21 1.94 0.68
C LYS A 181 2.77 1.80 0.20
N ILE A 182 2.43 2.47 -0.89
CA ILE A 182 1.11 2.40 -1.51
C ILE A 182 1.24 2.19 -3.02
N GLU A 183 0.15 1.75 -3.61
CA GLU A 183 0.05 1.53 -5.05
C GLU A 183 -1.20 2.19 -5.60
N PHE A 184 -1.17 2.47 -6.89
CA PHE A 184 -2.27 3.11 -7.60
C PHE A 184 -2.66 2.30 -8.81
N GLY A 185 -3.89 2.47 -9.25
CA GLY A 185 -4.38 1.79 -10.44
C GLY A 185 -5.17 2.73 -11.32
N ARG A 186 -5.33 2.32 -12.59
CA ARG A 186 -6.14 3.03 -13.58
C ARG A 186 -7.52 2.40 -13.63
N PHE A 187 -8.52 3.22 -13.59
CA PHE A 187 -9.91 2.79 -13.71
C PHE A 187 -10.68 3.82 -14.51
N HIS A 188 -11.16 3.42 -15.70
CA HIS A 188 -11.91 4.31 -16.59
C HIS A 188 -11.21 5.66 -16.79
N GLY A 189 -9.90 5.62 -17.04
CA GLY A 189 -9.11 6.82 -17.32
C GLY A 189 -8.71 7.65 -16.11
N LYS A 190 -8.95 7.17 -14.91
CA LYS A 190 -8.63 7.89 -13.66
C LYS A 190 -7.68 7.08 -12.80
N ILE A 191 -6.85 7.79 -12.01
CA ILE A 191 -5.97 7.17 -11.02
C ILE A 191 -6.75 7.01 -9.71
N LEU A 192 -6.72 5.80 -9.18
CA LEU A 192 -7.30 5.46 -7.87
C LEU A 192 -6.22 4.90 -6.97
N LEU A 193 -6.30 5.21 -5.68
CA LEU A 193 -5.53 4.50 -4.66
C LEU A 193 -6.03 3.06 -4.60
N ALA A 194 -5.12 2.11 -4.68
CA ALA A 194 -5.44 0.69 -4.74
C ALA A 194 -4.59 -0.09 -3.73
N ASP A 195 -4.52 -1.39 -3.90
CA ASP A 195 -3.81 -2.33 -3.05
C ASP A 195 -4.26 -2.22 -1.59
N GLU A 196 -3.39 -1.83 -0.67
CA GLU A 196 -3.75 -1.78 0.75
C GLU A 196 -3.00 -0.70 1.52
N ILE A 197 -3.57 -0.30 2.66
CA ILE A 197 -2.89 0.38 3.74
C ILE A 197 -3.12 -0.46 4.99
N SER A 198 -2.06 -1.09 5.48
CA SER A 198 -2.16 -2.07 6.55
C SER A 198 -0.87 -2.11 7.37
N PRO A 199 -0.83 -2.89 8.45
CA PRO A 199 0.43 -3.07 9.18
C PRO A 199 1.57 -3.66 8.34
N ASP A 200 1.25 -4.31 7.21
CA ASP A 200 2.25 -4.85 6.28
C ASP A 200 2.88 -3.79 5.38
N THR A 201 2.24 -2.65 5.22
CA THR A 201 2.66 -1.60 4.29
C THR A 201 3.09 -0.31 4.97
N CYS A 202 3.01 -0.27 6.30
CA CYS A 202 3.34 0.91 7.09
C CYS A 202 4.31 0.55 8.21
N ARG A 203 5.15 1.53 8.60
CA ARG A 203 5.92 1.45 9.82
C ARG A 203 5.50 2.57 10.76
N PHE A 204 5.34 2.22 12.03
CA PHE A 204 4.90 3.13 13.08
C PHE A 204 5.82 3.05 14.28
N TRP A 205 5.92 4.16 15.01
CA TRP A 205 6.55 4.19 16.32
C TRP A 205 5.55 4.67 17.35
N ASP A 206 5.69 4.17 18.56
CA ASP A 206 5.03 4.78 19.72
C ASP A 206 5.69 6.15 19.95
N SER A 207 4.88 7.22 20.03
CA SER A 207 5.40 8.59 20.16
C SER A 207 6.17 8.83 21.47
N LYS A 208 5.89 8.03 22.52
CA LYS A 208 6.54 8.19 23.84
C LYS A 208 7.77 7.30 23.99
N THR A 209 7.68 6.03 23.55
CA THR A 209 8.72 5.04 23.79
C THR A 209 9.65 4.85 22.60
N CYS A 210 9.26 5.33 21.41
CA CYS A 210 9.96 5.10 20.15
C CYS A 210 10.09 3.60 19.80
N LEU A 211 9.21 2.76 20.34
CA LEU A 211 9.15 1.36 19.96
C LEU A 211 8.53 1.24 18.57
N LEU A 212 9.17 0.48 17.72
CA LEU A 212 8.74 0.26 16.35
C LEU A 212 7.59 -0.74 16.31
N TYR A 213 6.49 -0.35 15.67
CA TYR A 213 5.38 -1.24 15.34
C TYR A 213 5.45 -1.58 13.87
N THR A 214 5.74 -2.82 13.54
CA THR A 214 5.79 -3.29 12.16
C THR A 214 5.47 -4.78 12.14
N SER A 215 4.97 -5.25 10.99
CA SER A 215 4.86 -6.68 10.73
C SER A 215 6.10 -7.15 9.95
N ASP A 216 6.29 -8.48 9.85
CA ASP A 216 7.38 -9.06 9.06
C ASP A 216 7.34 -8.61 7.60
N ALA A 217 6.14 -8.46 7.04
CA ALA A 217 5.98 -8.04 5.65
C ALA A 217 6.34 -6.56 5.45
N ALA A 218 6.21 -5.72 6.46
CA ALA A 218 6.59 -4.30 6.37
C ALA A 218 8.10 -4.12 6.20
N ASP A 219 8.92 -5.10 6.58
CA ASP A 219 10.36 -5.05 6.34
C ASP A 219 10.68 -5.01 4.84
N ASP A 220 9.80 -5.52 3.99
CA ASP A 220 9.96 -5.50 2.55
C ASP A 220 9.88 -4.08 1.95
N LEU A 221 9.39 -3.09 2.70
CA LEU A 221 9.41 -1.69 2.27
C LEU A 221 10.81 -1.19 1.92
N THR A 222 11.83 -1.80 2.50
CA THR A 222 13.20 -1.27 2.47
C THR A 222 14.17 -2.11 1.68
N ARG A 223 13.68 -3.09 0.94
CA ARG A 223 14.53 -4.06 0.23
C ARG A 223 14.55 -3.88 -1.25
#